data_a70a88c8932548413d4c4aeab5e79e26
#
_entry.id   a70a88c8932548413d4c4aeab5e79e26
#
_cell.length_a   1.000
_cell.length_b   1.000
_cell.length_c   1.000
_cell.angle_alpha   90.00
_cell.angle_beta   90.00
_cell.angle_gamma   90.00
#
_symmetry.space_group_name_H-M   'P 1'
#
loop_
_entity.id
_entity.type
_entity.pdbx_description
1 polymer ?
#
loop_
_entity_poly.entity_id
_entity_poly.type
_entity_poly.pdbx_seq_one_letter_code
_entity_poly.pdbx_strand_id
1 'polypeptide(L)'
;MKKIISFLMCALMALSVVSGVGVQGTSFDIAATASAAQAKTTAMGKKKTELMPYYYQKMTEKEQANYLKIREAIMNQKSSVKLGKMSEETLSKLINTAYYYDSLTFNLEGIQYRIGSSYTEIHMDYRYNKESVIKMVEQMDKKADAVIAKFDDDTSTYTKIKYIHDYIIKVCTYDKDAKTAGTAYGALVAKKAKCDGYSQAFAYICRKAGIYTVNVTGYAGEEHMWNKVYYNKKWYNVDVTWDDPESPLKDNLSYNYFMISDAQISKTHKADKIEYDIPAAKSSSRGYYKMYKLTAADATEAKSLLISKIASAATKGKAAVTIQMTDDAAYQSVINYLYKNNSEAIFSILKSASKKTKAKLITDGYLSIDDKNSRTFTIYFYTKGSKISDYYTSAIDKSTKDFLKKIGLKD
;
A
#
# COMPACT_ATOMS: atom_id res chain seq x y z
N MET A 1 -21.72 8.07 16.85
CA MET A 1 -20.87 8.05 18.06
C MET A 1 -19.80 6.97 17.99
N LYS A 2 -19.07 6.82 16.86
CA LYS A 2 -17.97 5.84 16.69
C LYS A 2 -16.66 6.48 16.19
N LYS A 3 -16.57 7.82 16.22
CA LYS A 3 -15.38 8.55 15.73
C LYS A 3 -14.32 8.86 16.78
N ILE A 4 -14.49 8.43 18.03
CA ILE A 4 -13.63 8.85 19.16
C ILE A 4 -12.57 7.79 19.50
N ILE A 5 -12.68 6.56 19.02
CA ILE A 5 -11.81 5.46 19.47
C ILE A 5 -10.44 5.47 18.79
N SER A 6 -10.36 5.91 17.55
CA SER A 6 -9.08 5.95 16.79
C SER A 6 -8.13 7.05 17.28
N PHE A 7 -8.65 8.18 17.70
CA PHE A 7 -7.84 9.31 18.20
C PHE A 7 -7.15 9.05 19.55
N LEU A 8 -7.67 8.10 20.31
CA LEU A 8 -7.18 7.79 21.66
C LEU A 8 -5.91 6.93 21.66
N MET A 9 -5.62 6.22 20.57
CA MET A 9 -4.56 5.21 20.56
C MET A 9 -3.15 5.75 20.40
N CYS A 10 -2.94 6.81 19.64
CA CYS A 10 -1.61 7.47 19.59
C CYS A 10 -1.36 8.43 20.77
N ALA A 11 -2.42 8.97 21.38
CA ALA A 11 -2.31 9.93 22.49
C ALA A 11 -2.23 9.27 23.88
N LEU A 12 -2.67 8.02 24.03
CA LEU A 12 -2.74 7.33 25.33
C LEU A 12 -1.41 6.71 25.81
N MET A 13 -0.38 6.77 25.00
CA MET A 13 0.96 6.34 25.44
C MET A 13 1.66 7.37 26.35
N ALA A 14 1.07 8.52 26.55
CA ALA A 14 1.62 9.59 27.40
C ALA A 14 1.00 9.64 28.80
N LEU A 15 0.37 8.59 29.31
CA LEU A 15 -0.40 8.69 30.54
C LEU A 15 0.15 7.93 31.73
N SER A 16 0.44 8.74 32.69
CA SER A 16 0.43 8.60 34.17
C SER A 16 1.30 7.52 34.80
N VAL A 17 2.50 7.96 35.14
CA VAL A 17 3.24 7.41 36.26
C VAL A 17 2.48 7.82 37.55
N VAL A 18 1.77 6.91 38.17
CA VAL A 18 1.36 7.01 39.53
C VAL A 18 2.44 6.34 40.38
N SER A 19 3.14 7.12 41.18
CA SER A 19 4.19 6.66 42.08
C SER A 19 3.61 5.71 43.14
N GLY A 20 4.15 4.50 43.20
CA GLY A 20 3.93 3.50 44.26
C GLY A 20 3.06 2.32 43.84
N VAL A 21 3.62 1.12 43.98
CA VAL A 21 2.94 -0.19 43.88
C VAL A 21 2.23 -0.50 42.56
N GLY A 22 3.00 -0.74 41.50
CA GLY A 22 2.56 -1.37 40.26
C GLY A 22 1.55 -0.55 39.45
N VAL A 23 2.01 0.02 38.35
CA VAL A 23 1.16 0.76 37.39
C VAL A 23 0.34 -0.24 36.59
N GLN A 24 -0.98 -0.09 36.57
CA GLN A 24 -1.84 -0.74 35.58
C GLN A 24 -1.85 0.11 34.32
N GLY A 25 -1.46 -0.45 33.21
CA GLY A 25 -1.55 0.18 31.89
C GLY A 25 -2.98 0.19 31.35
N THR A 26 -3.18 0.98 30.34
CA THR A 26 -4.44 1.05 29.61
C THR A 26 -4.67 -0.18 28.74
N SER A 27 -5.92 -0.46 28.41
CA SER A 27 -6.30 -1.46 27.43
C SER A 27 -6.14 -0.92 26.02
N PHE A 28 -5.51 -1.67 25.15
CA PHE A 28 -5.34 -1.34 23.74
C PHE A 28 -6.08 -2.35 22.88
N ASP A 29 -6.78 -1.86 21.86
CA ASP A 29 -7.29 -2.72 20.81
C ASP A 29 -6.18 -3.03 19.82
N ILE A 30 -5.74 -4.26 19.76
CA ILE A 30 -4.59 -4.66 18.98
C ILE A 30 -4.88 -5.96 18.24
N ALA A 31 -4.44 -6.06 17.01
CA ALA A 31 -4.51 -7.29 16.24
C ALA A 31 -3.13 -7.67 15.69
N ALA A 32 -2.74 -8.89 15.89
CA ALA A 32 -1.40 -9.28 15.52
C ALA A 32 -1.12 -10.75 15.42
N THR A 33 -0.26 -11.39 14.69
CA THR A 33 0.27 -12.71 14.80
C THR A 33 1.42 -13.18 14.06
N ALA A 34 1.81 -14.26 14.35
CA ALA A 34 2.31 -15.44 13.79
C ALA A 34 3.76 -15.49 13.44
N SER A 35 4.60 -16.08 13.95
CA SER A 35 5.66 -16.84 13.34
C SER A 35 6.28 -17.85 14.27
N ALA A 36 5.41 -18.60 14.91
CA ALA A 36 5.76 -19.90 15.43
C ALA A 36 5.89 -20.93 14.28
N ALA A 37 5.47 -20.58 13.08
CA ALA A 37 5.69 -21.36 11.87
C ALA A 37 7.17 -21.53 11.51
N GLN A 38 8.06 -20.73 12.04
CA GLN A 38 9.50 -20.88 11.84
C GLN A 38 10.07 -22.12 12.52
N ALA A 39 9.39 -22.70 13.50
CA ALA A 39 9.90 -23.81 14.30
C ALA A 39 9.44 -25.21 13.89
N LYS A 40 8.54 -25.38 12.91
CA LYS A 40 7.95 -26.69 12.55
C LYS A 40 7.83 -27.02 11.07
N THR A 41 8.61 -26.44 10.17
CA THR A 41 8.66 -26.88 8.78
C THR A 41 10.04 -27.34 8.36
N THR A 42 10.54 -28.31 9.05
CA THR A 42 11.59 -29.21 8.57
C THR A 42 10.92 -30.35 7.79
N ALA A 43 10.49 -30.08 6.58
CA ALA A 43 10.33 -31.08 5.51
C ALA A 43 9.73 -30.36 4.29
N MET A 44 10.57 -29.82 3.47
CA MET A 44 10.54 -29.72 2.01
C MET A 44 11.36 -28.50 1.55
N GLY A 45 12.40 -28.77 0.81
CA GLY A 45 13.25 -27.94 0.00
C GLY A 45 13.40 -26.44 0.34
N LYS A 46 14.63 -26.00 0.64
CA LYS A 46 15.10 -24.61 0.81
C LYS A 46 14.03 -23.53 0.97
N LYS A 47 13.39 -23.44 2.14
CA LYS A 47 12.53 -22.29 2.49
C LYS A 47 13.40 -21.06 2.66
N LYS A 48 13.18 -20.04 1.82
CA LYS A 48 13.65 -18.68 2.09
C LYS A 48 13.04 -18.23 3.42
N THR A 49 13.87 -17.91 4.39
CA THR A 49 13.43 -17.43 5.70
C THR A 49 12.78 -16.04 5.51
N GLU A 50 11.56 -15.87 5.97
CA GLU A 50 10.88 -14.57 6.00
C GLU A 50 11.70 -13.56 6.78
N LEU A 51 11.83 -12.33 6.25
CA LEU A 51 12.49 -11.24 6.96
C LEU A 51 11.64 -10.77 8.12
N MET A 52 12.25 -10.59 9.29
CA MET A 52 11.60 -9.94 10.44
C MET A 52 11.23 -8.48 10.12
N PRO A 53 10.22 -7.91 10.81
CA PRO A 53 9.89 -6.50 10.66
C PRO A 53 11.14 -5.60 10.80
N TYR A 54 11.17 -4.51 10.05
CA TYR A 54 12.33 -3.60 10.05
C TYR A 54 12.70 -3.12 11.46
N TYR A 55 11.71 -2.76 12.26
CA TYR A 55 11.95 -2.24 13.60
C TYR A 55 12.51 -3.28 14.56
N TYR A 56 12.24 -4.57 14.37
CA TYR A 56 12.93 -5.64 15.10
C TYR A 56 14.45 -5.57 14.93
N GLN A 57 14.93 -5.25 13.73
CA GLN A 57 16.37 -5.11 13.45
C GLN A 57 17.00 -3.87 14.08
N LYS A 58 16.18 -2.91 14.54
CA LYS A 58 16.61 -1.69 15.24
C LYS A 58 16.61 -1.85 16.77
N MET A 59 16.11 -2.95 17.27
CA MET A 59 16.10 -3.29 18.69
C MET A 59 17.48 -3.73 19.15
N THR A 60 17.78 -3.45 20.41
CA THR A 60 18.91 -4.08 21.11
C THR A 60 18.65 -5.58 21.26
N GLU A 61 19.69 -6.38 21.49
CA GLU A 61 19.55 -7.85 21.70
C GLU A 61 18.54 -8.19 22.81
N LYS A 62 18.52 -7.40 23.89
CA LYS A 62 17.55 -7.58 24.97
C LYS A 62 16.11 -7.27 24.54
N GLU A 63 15.91 -6.21 23.76
CA GLU A 63 14.60 -5.86 23.20
C GLU A 63 14.15 -6.92 22.20
N GLN A 64 15.04 -7.39 21.33
CA GLN A 64 14.76 -8.49 20.40
C GLN A 64 14.32 -9.76 21.12
N ALA A 65 15.03 -10.15 22.18
CA ALA A 65 14.68 -11.33 22.97
C ALA A 65 13.30 -11.18 23.65
N ASN A 66 12.97 -9.99 24.15
CA ASN A 66 11.66 -9.70 24.74
C ASN A 66 10.55 -9.65 23.68
N TYR A 67 10.82 -9.02 22.55
CA TYR A 67 9.89 -9.01 21.41
C TYR A 67 9.54 -10.42 20.95
N LEU A 68 10.52 -11.30 20.80
CA LEU A 68 10.28 -12.70 20.41
C LEU A 68 9.42 -13.44 21.43
N LYS A 69 9.58 -13.18 22.73
CA LYS A 69 8.69 -13.75 23.76
C LYS A 69 7.27 -13.24 23.66
N ILE A 70 7.08 -11.93 23.42
CA ILE A 70 5.75 -11.34 23.18
C ILE A 70 5.13 -11.99 21.94
N ARG A 71 5.88 -12.01 20.87
CA ARG A 71 5.45 -12.58 19.57
C ARG A 71 5.07 -14.05 19.74
N GLU A 72 5.89 -14.86 20.40
CA GLU A 72 5.58 -16.27 20.69
C GLU A 72 4.32 -16.42 21.56
N ALA A 73 4.15 -15.56 22.55
CA ALA A 73 2.97 -15.58 23.42
C ALA A 73 1.70 -15.27 22.62
N ILE A 74 1.72 -14.25 21.77
CA ILE A 74 0.62 -13.92 20.88
C ILE A 74 0.27 -15.11 19.97
N MET A 75 1.26 -15.74 19.38
CA MET A 75 1.10 -16.83 18.45
C MET A 75 0.53 -18.10 19.06
N ASN A 76 0.91 -18.36 20.28
CA ASN A 76 0.37 -19.47 21.06
C ASN A 76 -0.90 -19.09 21.81
N GLN A 77 -1.40 -17.84 21.64
CA GLN A 77 -2.56 -17.29 22.34
C GLN A 77 -2.48 -17.48 23.86
N LYS A 78 -1.30 -17.21 24.42
CA LYS A 78 -1.13 -17.15 25.90
C LYS A 78 -1.86 -15.93 26.41
N SER A 79 -2.64 -16.07 27.47
CA SER A 79 -3.36 -14.95 28.10
C SER A 79 -2.43 -13.92 28.72
N SER A 80 -1.18 -14.30 29.04
CA SER A 80 -0.18 -13.38 29.56
C SER A 80 1.24 -13.82 29.27
N VAL A 81 2.17 -12.87 29.36
CA VAL A 81 3.62 -13.11 29.32
C VAL A 81 4.33 -12.24 30.34
N LYS A 82 5.24 -12.86 31.11
CA LYS A 82 6.14 -12.16 32.04
C LYS A 82 7.51 -11.94 31.40
N LEU A 83 7.99 -10.71 31.49
CA LEU A 83 9.28 -10.25 30.99
C LEU A 83 10.08 -9.62 32.13
N GLY A 84 11.38 -9.48 31.98
CA GLY A 84 12.18 -8.67 32.90
C GLY A 84 11.69 -7.23 32.95
N LYS A 85 11.98 -6.53 34.04
CA LYS A 85 11.66 -5.10 34.18
C LYS A 85 12.19 -4.30 32.99
N MET A 86 11.36 -3.42 32.47
CA MET A 86 11.69 -2.48 31.42
C MET A 86 10.98 -1.14 31.63
N SER A 87 11.42 -0.09 30.93
CA SER A 87 10.72 1.18 30.91
C SER A 87 9.44 1.09 30.07
N GLU A 88 8.51 2.01 30.29
CA GLU A 88 7.30 2.13 29.49
C GLU A 88 7.62 2.42 28.01
N GLU A 89 8.63 3.24 27.74
CA GLU A 89 9.13 3.51 26.40
C GLU A 89 9.60 2.23 25.69
N THR A 90 10.38 1.38 26.37
CA THR A 90 10.81 0.09 25.82
C THR A 90 9.60 -0.82 25.57
N LEU A 91 8.66 -0.87 26.52
CA LEU A 91 7.45 -1.67 26.36
C LEU A 91 6.62 -1.20 25.14
N SER A 92 6.44 0.12 25.00
CA SER A 92 5.74 0.72 23.85
C SER A 92 6.39 0.35 22.52
N LYS A 93 7.72 0.40 22.43
CA LYS A 93 8.45 -0.05 21.23
C LYS A 93 8.12 -1.49 20.86
N LEU A 94 8.12 -2.39 21.82
CA LEU A 94 7.87 -3.82 21.59
C LEU A 94 6.42 -4.06 21.17
N ILE A 95 5.47 -3.43 21.87
CA ILE A 95 4.03 -3.55 21.59
C ILE A 95 3.72 -2.95 20.20
N ASN A 96 4.21 -1.75 19.91
CA ASN A 96 3.97 -1.09 18.62
C ASN A 96 4.57 -1.88 17.45
N THR A 97 5.74 -2.50 17.67
CA THR A 97 6.32 -3.39 16.64
C THR A 97 5.42 -4.59 16.39
N ALA A 98 4.87 -5.17 17.43
CA ALA A 98 3.89 -6.25 17.26
C ALA A 98 2.62 -5.72 16.60
N TYR A 99 2.11 -4.56 16.96
CA TYR A 99 0.81 -4.07 16.49
C TYR A 99 0.81 -3.52 15.06
N TYR A 100 1.70 -2.60 14.76
CA TYR A 100 1.67 -1.89 13.47
C TYR A 100 2.59 -2.51 12.42
N TYR A 101 3.62 -3.27 12.86
CA TYR A 101 4.73 -3.56 11.96
C TYR A 101 4.97 -5.05 11.73
N ASP A 102 4.24 -5.93 12.41
CA ASP A 102 4.27 -7.38 12.17
C ASP A 102 2.93 -7.88 11.62
N SER A 103 2.86 -8.12 10.32
CA SER A 103 1.64 -8.54 9.62
C SER A 103 1.08 -9.88 10.09
N LEU A 104 1.83 -10.61 10.89
CA LEU A 104 1.43 -11.90 11.39
C LEU A 104 0.93 -11.85 12.83
N THR A 105 0.76 -10.69 13.39
CA THR A 105 0.20 -10.52 14.71
C THR A 105 -1.26 -9.99 14.68
N PHE A 106 -2.17 -10.26 13.74
CA PHE A 106 -3.50 -9.62 13.59
C PHE A 106 -4.61 -10.08 14.53
N ASN A 107 -4.34 -11.04 15.41
CA ASN A 107 -5.37 -11.65 16.25
C ASN A 107 -5.54 -11.00 17.62
N LEU A 108 -4.68 -10.10 17.98
CA LEU A 108 -4.74 -9.43 19.26
C LEU A 108 -5.91 -8.44 19.26
N GLU A 109 -6.77 -8.49 20.25
CA GLU A 109 -7.90 -7.56 20.40
C GLU A 109 -7.60 -6.49 21.46
N GLY A 110 -6.92 -6.88 22.53
CA GLY A 110 -6.53 -5.97 23.58
C GLY A 110 -5.23 -6.36 24.26
N ILE A 111 -4.53 -5.37 24.78
CA ILE A 111 -3.39 -5.54 25.68
C ILE A 111 -3.62 -4.73 26.96
N GLN A 112 -3.37 -5.37 28.07
CA GLN A 112 -3.19 -4.73 29.37
C GLN A 112 -1.79 -5.05 29.87
N TYR A 113 -1.12 -4.13 30.54
CA TYR A 113 0.19 -4.39 31.09
C TYR A 113 0.35 -3.87 32.53
N ARG A 114 1.30 -4.46 33.23
CA ARG A 114 1.70 -4.06 34.56
C ARG A 114 3.23 -4.01 34.65
N ILE A 115 3.79 -2.84 35.01
CA ILE A 115 5.21 -2.68 35.29
C ILE A 115 5.40 -2.71 36.78
N GLY A 116 5.98 -3.80 37.29
CA GLY A 116 6.32 -3.99 38.69
C GLY A 116 7.74 -3.57 39.01
N SER A 117 8.15 -3.79 40.25
CA SER A 117 9.51 -3.48 40.75
C SER A 117 10.61 -4.33 40.08
N SER A 118 10.31 -5.59 39.73
CA SER A 118 11.29 -6.56 39.20
C SER A 118 10.89 -7.16 37.83
N TYR A 119 9.65 -6.98 37.38
CA TYR A 119 9.16 -7.57 36.13
C TYR A 119 8.13 -6.67 35.43
N THR A 120 7.89 -6.95 34.16
CA THR A 120 6.76 -6.44 33.37
C THR A 120 5.88 -7.62 32.98
N GLU A 121 4.59 -7.50 33.15
CA GLU A 121 3.60 -8.50 32.79
C GLU A 121 2.63 -7.91 31.76
N ILE A 122 2.37 -8.65 30.69
CA ILE A 122 1.47 -8.25 29.60
C ILE A 122 0.35 -9.28 29.57
N HIS A 123 -0.89 -8.82 29.60
CA HIS A 123 -2.10 -9.63 29.39
C HIS A 123 -2.66 -9.34 28.02
N MET A 124 -3.16 -10.35 27.32
CA MET A 124 -3.56 -10.27 25.91
C MET A 124 -4.92 -10.93 25.71
N ASP A 125 -5.79 -10.21 25.01
CA ASP A 125 -7.07 -10.71 24.52
C ASP A 125 -7.03 -10.94 23.02
N TYR A 126 -7.84 -11.87 22.51
CA TYR A 126 -7.77 -12.34 21.12
C TYR A 126 -9.13 -12.35 20.44
N ARG A 127 -9.18 -11.86 19.19
CA ARG A 127 -10.41 -11.81 18.35
C ARG A 127 -10.90 -13.16 17.90
N TYR A 128 -9.97 -14.05 17.60
CA TYR A 128 -10.25 -15.37 17.04
C TYR A 128 -9.57 -16.43 17.88
N ASN A 129 -10.15 -17.62 17.93
CA ASN A 129 -9.48 -18.76 18.54
C ASN A 129 -8.26 -19.22 17.73
N LYS A 130 -7.38 -19.98 18.39
CA LYS A 130 -6.09 -20.42 17.83
C LYS A 130 -6.23 -21.19 16.51
N GLU A 131 -7.21 -22.07 16.41
CA GLU A 131 -7.44 -22.88 15.20
C GLU A 131 -7.83 -21.99 14.01
N SER A 132 -8.70 -21.02 14.22
CA SER A 132 -9.09 -20.04 13.20
C SER A 132 -7.88 -19.24 12.71
N VAL A 133 -7.03 -18.77 13.62
CA VAL A 133 -5.83 -18.01 13.27
C VAL A 133 -4.85 -18.84 12.45
N ILE A 134 -4.61 -20.09 12.83
CA ILE A 134 -3.75 -21.02 12.07
C ILE A 134 -4.27 -21.12 10.61
N LYS A 135 -5.56 -21.35 10.43
CA LYS A 135 -6.17 -21.44 9.09
C LYS A 135 -6.06 -20.12 8.31
N MET A 136 -6.25 -18.97 8.99
CA MET A 136 -6.10 -17.65 8.36
C MET A 136 -4.67 -17.43 7.88
N VAL A 137 -3.67 -17.78 8.69
CA VAL A 137 -2.26 -17.64 8.33
C VAL A 137 -1.90 -18.57 7.17
N GLU A 138 -2.34 -19.84 7.20
CA GLU A 138 -2.13 -20.79 6.10
C GLU A 138 -2.71 -20.26 4.78
N GLN A 139 -3.89 -19.62 4.82
CA GLN A 139 -4.50 -19.01 3.66
C GLN A 139 -3.71 -17.79 3.15
N MET A 140 -3.20 -16.95 4.05
CA MET A 140 -2.31 -15.84 3.70
C MET A 140 -1.02 -16.35 3.07
N ASP A 141 -0.39 -17.35 3.69
CA ASP A 141 0.83 -18.00 3.17
C ASP A 141 0.61 -18.52 1.75
N LYS A 142 -0.47 -19.27 1.54
CA LYS A 142 -0.82 -19.79 0.21
C LYS A 142 -0.96 -18.68 -0.85
N LYS A 143 -1.54 -17.52 -0.49
CA LYS A 143 -1.66 -16.38 -1.40
C LYS A 143 -0.31 -15.74 -1.68
N ALA A 144 0.49 -15.50 -0.65
CA ALA A 144 1.82 -14.92 -0.79
C ALA A 144 2.77 -15.83 -1.59
N ASP A 145 2.77 -17.12 -1.29
CA ASP A 145 3.59 -18.11 -2.01
C ASP A 145 3.19 -18.21 -3.49
N ALA A 146 1.90 -18.12 -3.81
CA ALA A 146 1.41 -18.09 -5.19
C ALA A 146 1.87 -16.82 -5.96
N VAL A 147 2.03 -15.69 -5.27
CA VAL A 147 2.63 -14.47 -5.85
C VAL A 147 4.12 -14.67 -6.07
N ILE A 148 4.82 -15.19 -5.07
CA ILE A 148 6.28 -15.39 -5.12
C ILE A 148 6.66 -16.42 -6.17
N ALA A 149 5.85 -17.45 -6.37
CA ALA A 149 6.03 -18.47 -7.41
C ALA A 149 5.98 -17.93 -8.85
N LYS A 150 5.56 -16.66 -9.05
CA LYS A 150 5.64 -15.97 -10.35
C LYS A 150 7.01 -15.38 -10.65
N PHE A 151 7.92 -15.42 -9.68
CA PHE A 151 9.26 -14.85 -9.80
C PHE A 151 10.26 -15.98 -10.07
N ASP A 152 10.96 -15.88 -11.18
CA ASP A 152 12.15 -16.66 -11.47
C ASP A 152 13.40 -16.01 -10.84
N ASP A 153 14.56 -16.66 -10.97
CA ASP A 153 15.81 -16.16 -10.39
C ASP A 153 16.27 -14.84 -11.06
N ASP A 154 15.93 -14.64 -12.32
CA ASP A 154 16.29 -13.44 -13.10
C ASP A 154 15.30 -12.28 -12.89
N THR A 155 14.18 -12.52 -12.23
CA THR A 155 13.20 -11.47 -11.96
C THR A 155 13.80 -10.39 -11.06
N SER A 156 13.96 -9.17 -11.60
CA SER A 156 14.53 -8.06 -10.85
C SER A 156 13.71 -7.72 -9.61
N THR A 157 14.38 -7.26 -8.54
CA THR A 157 13.68 -6.82 -7.32
C THR A 157 12.67 -5.71 -7.61
N TYR A 158 12.95 -4.79 -8.54
CA TYR A 158 11.99 -3.77 -8.97
C TYR A 158 10.72 -4.39 -9.57
N THR A 159 10.88 -5.38 -10.42
CA THR A 159 9.76 -6.12 -11.02
C THR A 159 8.95 -6.85 -9.95
N LYS A 160 9.60 -7.46 -8.96
CA LYS A 160 8.94 -8.12 -7.84
C LYS A 160 8.11 -7.12 -7.02
N ILE A 161 8.69 -5.97 -6.65
CA ILE A 161 8.00 -4.90 -5.91
C ILE A 161 6.77 -4.43 -6.70
N LYS A 162 6.93 -4.14 -8.00
CA LYS A 162 5.81 -3.71 -8.85
C LYS A 162 4.74 -4.78 -8.98
N TYR A 163 5.11 -6.03 -9.16
CA TYR A 163 4.13 -7.12 -9.27
C TYR A 163 3.32 -7.29 -7.99
N ILE A 164 3.96 -7.20 -6.82
CA ILE A 164 3.30 -7.29 -5.51
C ILE A 164 2.29 -6.13 -5.35
N HIS A 165 2.71 -4.90 -5.66
CA HIS A 165 1.87 -3.71 -5.67
C HIS A 165 0.63 -3.92 -6.56
N ASP A 166 0.83 -4.23 -7.84
CA ASP A 166 -0.23 -4.43 -8.80
C ASP A 166 -1.17 -5.59 -8.42
N TYR A 167 -0.62 -6.65 -7.84
CA TYR A 167 -1.41 -7.81 -7.38
C TYR A 167 -2.40 -7.41 -6.28
N ILE A 168 -1.94 -6.65 -5.28
CA ILE A 168 -2.80 -6.27 -4.15
C ILE A 168 -3.94 -5.37 -4.65
N ILE A 169 -3.65 -4.35 -5.46
CA ILE A 169 -4.67 -3.48 -6.05
C ILE A 169 -5.72 -4.29 -6.87
N LYS A 170 -5.27 -5.30 -7.60
CA LYS A 170 -6.17 -6.12 -8.44
C LYS A 170 -7.06 -7.08 -7.67
N VAL A 171 -6.66 -7.50 -6.48
CA VAL A 171 -7.41 -8.52 -5.72
C VAL A 171 -8.20 -7.96 -4.56
N CYS A 172 -7.85 -6.77 -4.07
CA CYS A 172 -8.45 -6.12 -2.93
C CYS A 172 -9.39 -4.98 -3.37
N THR A 173 -10.43 -4.74 -2.62
CA THR A 173 -11.30 -3.56 -2.72
C THR A 173 -11.22 -2.79 -1.41
N TYR A 174 -11.16 -1.46 -1.49
CA TYR A 174 -11.14 -0.62 -0.30
C TYR A 174 -12.47 -0.68 0.45
N ASP A 175 -12.44 -1.11 1.70
CA ASP A 175 -13.63 -1.27 2.56
C ASP A 175 -13.22 -1.11 4.03
N LYS A 176 -13.54 0.05 4.62
CA LYS A 176 -13.19 0.37 6.02
C LYS A 176 -13.95 -0.48 7.04
N ASP A 177 -15.14 -0.94 6.67
CA ASP A 177 -16.07 -1.60 7.58
C ASP A 177 -15.94 -3.13 7.55
N ALA A 178 -15.12 -3.68 6.65
CA ALA A 178 -14.90 -5.10 6.60
C ALA A 178 -14.25 -5.61 7.91
N LYS A 179 -14.72 -6.74 8.42
CA LYS A 179 -14.32 -7.30 9.72
C LYS A 179 -12.81 -7.45 9.90
N THR A 180 -12.06 -7.69 8.81
CA THR A 180 -10.61 -7.89 8.80
C THR A 180 -9.88 -6.77 8.07
N ALA A 181 -10.52 -5.60 7.88
CA ALA A 181 -10.04 -4.52 7.03
C ALA A 181 -8.60 -4.05 7.33
N GLY A 182 -8.19 -4.01 8.59
CA GLY A 182 -6.86 -3.58 9.02
C GLY A 182 -5.76 -4.64 8.92
N THR A 183 -5.97 -5.77 8.23
CA THR A 183 -5.05 -6.91 8.27
C THR A 183 -4.62 -7.37 6.87
N ALA A 184 -3.43 -7.98 6.78
CA ALA A 184 -3.00 -8.62 5.54
C ALA A 184 -3.98 -9.72 5.08
N TYR A 185 -4.65 -10.40 6.01
CA TYR A 185 -5.71 -11.35 5.70
C TYR A 185 -6.89 -10.69 4.97
N GLY A 186 -7.29 -9.51 5.44
CA GLY A 186 -8.34 -8.72 4.80
C GLY A 186 -8.03 -8.47 3.32
N ALA A 187 -6.84 -7.98 3.01
CA ALA A 187 -6.45 -7.69 1.65
C ALA A 187 -6.24 -8.95 0.78
N LEU A 188 -5.53 -9.96 1.29
CA LEU A 188 -5.09 -11.10 0.49
C LEU A 188 -6.14 -12.20 0.35
N VAL A 189 -6.97 -12.39 1.37
CA VAL A 189 -7.89 -13.53 1.44
C VAL A 189 -9.35 -13.08 1.39
N ALA A 190 -9.77 -12.17 2.28
CA ALA A 190 -11.11 -11.62 2.28
C ALA A 190 -11.33 -10.61 1.13
N LYS A 191 -10.26 -10.08 0.54
CA LYS A 191 -10.25 -9.14 -0.60
C LYS A 191 -10.94 -7.80 -0.30
N LYS A 192 -10.98 -7.42 0.96
CA LYS A 192 -11.56 -6.19 1.47
C LYS A 192 -10.69 -5.66 2.59
N ALA A 193 -10.13 -4.46 2.41
CA ALA A 193 -9.24 -3.87 3.39
C ALA A 193 -9.29 -2.35 3.37
N LYS A 194 -8.78 -1.73 4.45
CA LYS A 194 -8.41 -0.32 4.52
C LYS A 194 -6.90 -0.17 4.39
N CYS A 195 -6.37 1.03 4.52
CA CYS A 195 -4.93 1.34 4.36
C CYS A 195 -4.00 0.41 5.14
N ASP A 196 -4.33 0.08 6.41
CA ASP A 196 -3.54 -0.84 7.22
C ASP A 196 -3.43 -2.22 6.55
N GLY A 197 -4.55 -2.76 6.06
CA GLY A 197 -4.59 -4.07 5.42
C GLY A 197 -3.81 -4.11 4.11
N TYR A 198 -3.91 -3.07 3.27
CA TYR A 198 -3.09 -2.92 2.06
C TYR A 198 -1.60 -2.90 2.40
N SER A 199 -1.20 -2.05 3.36
CA SER A 199 0.19 -1.90 3.78
C SER A 199 0.75 -3.15 4.43
N GLN A 200 -0.04 -3.82 5.27
CA GLN A 200 0.33 -5.08 5.90
C GLN A 200 0.50 -6.20 4.86
N ALA A 201 -0.38 -6.28 3.87
CA ALA A 201 -0.28 -7.26 2.79
C ALA A 201 0.97 -7.05 1.93
N PHE A 202 1.25 -5.80 1.57
CA PHE A 202 2.46 -5.45 0.82
C PHE A 202 3.73 -5.83 1.58
N ALA A 203 3.82 -5.43 2.85
CA ALA A 203 4.96 -5.76 3.70
C ALA A 203 5.12 -7.28 3.89
N TYR A 204 4.00 -8.01 4.06
CA TYR A 204 4.02 -9.47 4.23
C TYR A 204 4.61 -10.19 3.02
N ILE A 205 4.10 -9.92 1.82
CA ILE A 205 4.60 -10.56 0.60
C ILE A 205 6.05 -10.14 0.32
N CYS A 206 6.37 -8.86 0.49
CA CYS A 206 7.74 -8.36 0.30
C CYS A 206 8.73 -9.07 1.22
N ARG A 207 8.44 -9.18 2.53
CA ARG A 207 9.31 -9.87 3.50
C ARG A 207 9.49 -11.35 3.16
N LYS A 208 8.44 -12.04 2.76
CA LYS A 208 8.53 -13.43 2.28
C LYS A 208 9.36 -13.56 1.00
N ALA A 209 9.33 -12.54 0.14
CA ALA A 209 10.17 -12.48 -1.07
C ALA A 209 11.61 -12.01 -0.80
N GLY A 210 12.00 -11.78 0.47
CA GLY A 210 13.33 -11.30 0.85
C GLY A 210 13.56 -9.81 0.54
N ILE A 211 12.50 -8.99 0.46
CA ILE A 211 12.56 -7.57 0.19
C ILE A 211 12.32 -6.80 1.49
N TYR A 212 13.27 -5.96 1.90
CA TYR A 212 13.14 -5.14 3.09
C TYR A 212 12.06 -4.08 2.92
N THR A 213 11.12 -4.05 3.85
CA THR A 213 10.02 -3.09 3.91
C THR A 213 9.81 -2.55 5.30
N VAL A 214 9.28 -1.34 5.39
CA VAL A 214 8.85 -0.67 6.62
C VAL A 214 7.40 -0.24 6.44
N ASN A 215 6.54 -0.55 7.39
CA ASN A 215 5.25 0.08 7.51
C ASN A 215 5.45 1.46 8.17
N VAL A 216 4.80 2.47 7.65
CA VAL A 216 4.83 3.84 8.15
C VAL A 216 3.41 4.25 8.52
N THR A 217 3.20 4.66 9.75
CA THR A 217 1.95 5.28 10.22
C THR A 217 2.02 6.79 10.08
N GLY A 218 0.87 7.42 9.95
CA GLY A 218 0.78 8.86 9.83
C GLY A 218 -0.61 9.36 9.44
N TYR A 219 -0.64 10.49 8.77
CA TYR A 219 -1.85 11.18 8.36
C TYR A 219 -1.83 11.51 6.87
N ALA A 220 -2.91 11.21 6.16
CA ALA A 220 -3.10 11.54 4.75
C ALA A 220 -4.58 11.92 4.49
N GLY A 221 -5.02 13.05 5.10
CA GLY A 221 -6.45 13.43 5.15
C GLY A 221 -7.21 12.79 6.30
N GLU A 222 -6.83 11.58 6.67
CA GLU A 222 -7.25 10.80 7.86
C GLU A 222 -6.05 10.00 8.36
N GLU A 223 -6.19 9.24 9.45
CA GLU A 223 -5.16 8.30 9.90
C GLU A 223 -4.86 7.29 8.79
N HIS A 224 -3.57 7.10 8.52
CA HIS A 224 -3.13 6.37 7.33
C HIS A 224 -1.89 5.51 7.58
N MET A 225 -1.77 4.45 6.81
CA MET A 225 -0.58 3.60 6.79
C MET A 225 -0.14 3.34 5.36
N TRP A 226 1.16 3.49 5.11
CA TRP A 226 1.81 3.14 3.85
C TRP A 226 3.13 2.42 4.09
N ASN A 227 3.94 2.21 3.05
CA ASN A 227 5.19 1.48 3.16
C ASN A 227 6.39 2.29 2.69
N LYS A 228 7.57 1.94 3.18
CA LYS A 228 8.83 2.17 2.48
C LYS A 228 9.44 0.83 2.11
N VAL A 229 10.12 0.79 0.97
CA VAL A 229 10.79 -0.40 0.43
C VAL A 229 12.24 -0.09 0.12
N TYR A 230 13.14 -1.03 0.44
CA TYR A 230 14.56 -0.91 0.17
C TYR A 230 14.91 -1.54 -1.17
N TYR A 231 15.46 -0.74 -2.06
CA TYR A 231 15.88 -1.18 -3.37
C TYR A 231 17.14 -0.43 -3.84
N ASN A 232 18.11 -1.16 -4.36
CA ASN A 232 19.35 -0.60 -4.88
C ASN A 232 20.01 0.42 -3.93
N LYS A 233 20.23 0.01 -2.68
CA LYS A 233 20.83 0.79 -1.58
C LYS A 233 20.11 2.08 -1.21
N LYS A 234 18.82 2.22 -1.55
CA LYS A 234 17.98 3.38 -1.23
C LYS A 234 16.60 2.94 -0.76
N TRP A 235 15.98 3.79 0.04
CA TRP A 235 14.59 3.66 0.43
C TRP A 235 13.69 4.47 -0.49
N TYR A 236 12.48 3.98 -0.70
CA TYR A 236 11.43 4.61 -1.50
C TYR A 236 10.09 4.41 -0.82
N ASN A 237 9.21 5.41 -0.86
CA ASN A 237 7.83 5.27 -0.42
C ASN A 237 7.00 4.51 -1.47
N VAL A 238 6.08 3.69 -0.98
CA VAL A 238 5.05 3.00 -1.77
C VAL A 238 3.75 3.07 -0.99
N ASP A 239 2.72 3.65 -1.60
CA ASP A 239 1.37 3.61 -1.04
C ASP A 239 0.43 2.87 -1.98
N VAL A 240 0.18 1.61 -1.66
CA VAL A 240 -0.67 0.73 -2.47
C VAL A 240 -2.13 1.15 -2.39
N THR A 241 -2.55 1.78 -1.27
CA THR A 241 -3.92 2.25 -1.09
C THR A 241 -4.23 3.44 -2.00
N TRP A 242 -3.32 4.43 -2.02
CA TRP A 242 -3.51 5.63 -2.85
C TRP A 242 -3.21 5.40 -4.33
N ASP A 243 -2.57 4.30 -4.66
CA ASP A 243 -2.41 3.83 -6.04
C ASP A 243 -3.54 2.89 -6.51
N ASP A 244 -4.51 2.56 -5.62
CA ASP A 244 -5.74 1.85 -5.96
C ASP A 244 -6.88 2.85 -6.21
N PRO A 245 -7.10 3.25 -7.47
CA PRO A 245 -8.15 4.21 -7.78
C PRO A 245 -9.53 3.59 -7.62
N GLU A 246 -10.41 4.24 -6.90
CA GLU A 246 -11.85 3.94 -6.88
C GLU A 246 -12.46 4.26 -8.25
N SER A 247 -12.16 3.46 -9.25
CA SER A 247 -12.59 3.68 -10.62
C SER A 247 -13.24 2.43 -11.19
N PRO A 248 -14.37 2.56 -11.89
CA PRO A 248 -14.98 1.45 -12.60
C PRO A 248 -14.18 1.02 -13.84
N LEU A 249 -13.11 1.73 -14.20
CA LEU A 249 -12.32 1.45 -15.40
C LEU A 249 -11.45 0.20 -15.24
N LYS A 250 -11.46 -0.66 -16.22
CA LYS A 250 -10.56 -1.82 -16.28
C LYS A 250 -9.10 -1.41 -16.39
N ASP A 251 -8.23 -2.18 -15.76
CA ASP A 251 -6.78 -1.98 -15.80
C ASP A 251 -6.32 -0.57 -15.38
N ASN A 252 -7.12 0.14 -14.60
CA ASN A 252 -6.81 1.48 -14.13
C ASN A 252 -5.96 1.39 -12.85
N LEU A 253 -4.66 1.17 -13.00
CA LEU A 253 -3.69 1.22 -11.91
C LEU A 253 -3.00 2.58 -11.89
N SER A 254 -2.97 3.22 -10.72
CA SER A 254 -2.13 4.37 -10.48
C SER A 254 -0.72 3.94 -10.05
N TYR A 255 0.25 4.82 -10.25
CA TYR A 255 1.62 4.69 -9.76
C TYR A 255 2.13 6.03 -9.22
N ASN A 256 1.21 6.90 -8.81
CA ASN A 256 1.52 8.22 -8.30
C ASN A 256 2.34 8.16 -7.01
N TYR A 257 2.13 7.09 -6.25
CA TYR A 257 2.78 6.84 -4.96
C TYR A 257 3.72 5.62 -4.98
N PHE A 258 4.12 5.16 -6.17
CA PHE A 258 5.01 4.02 -6.34
C PHE A 258 6.48 4.44 -6.47
N MET A 259 7.32 4.04 -5.52
CA MET A 259 8.78 4.25 -5.50
C MET A 259 9.16 5.74 -5.50
N ILE A 260 8.47 6.57 -4.73
CA ILE A 260 8.68 8.02 -4.65
C ILE A 260 9.50 8.43 -3.41
N SER A 261 10.00 9.68 -3.42
CA SER A 261 10.77 10.24 -2.32
C SER A 261 9.90 10.79 -1.19
N ASP A 262 10.52 11.07 -0.02
CA ASP A 262 9.85 11.76 1.09
C ASP A 262 9.37 13.15 0.67
N ALA A 263 10.15 13.87 -0.14
CA ALA A 263 9.77 15.18 -0.66
C ALA A 263 8.51 15.15 -1.57
N GLN A 264 8.24 14.01 -2.22
CA GLN A 264 7.03 13.86 -3.03
C GLN A 264 5.83 13.44 -2.18
N ILE A 265 6.00 12.42 -1.33
CA ILE A 265 4.89 11.91 -0.53
C ILE A 265 4.44 12.92 0.53
N SER A 266 5.34 13.75 1.06
CA SER A 266 5.02 14.78 2.07
C SER A 266 4.11 15.91 1.57
N LYS A 267 3.81 15.98 0.27
CA LYS A 267 2.78 16.89 -0.26
C LYS A 267 1.37 16.51 0.21
N THR A 268 1.15 15.25 0.53
CA THR A 268 -0.16 14.70 0.93
C THR A 268 -0.12 13.89 2.22
N HIS A 269 1.06 13.42 2.65
CA HIS A 269 1.23 12.56 3.80
C HIS A 269 2.17 13.18 4.83
N LYS A 270 1.89 12.90 6.10
CA LYS A 270 2.73 13.29 7.23
C LYS A 270 2.96 12.06 8.10
N ALA A 271 4.20 11.58 8.15
CA ALA A 271 4.56 10.45 9.00
C ALA A 271 4.51 10.82 10.48
N ASP A 272 4.08 9.86 11.30
CA ASP A 272 4.12 9.99 12.76
C ASP A 272 5.57 10.03 13.27
N LYS A 273 5.72 10.65 14.44
CA LYS A 273 6.91 10.49 15.23
C LYS A 273 6.74 9.22 16.08
N ILE A 274 7.57 8.26 15.84
CA ILE A 274 7.58 6.98 16.56
C ILE A 274 8.94 6.78 17.27
N GLU A 275 9.03 5.72 18.08
CA GLU A 275 10.21 5.40 18.88
C GLU A 275 11.42 4.95 18.04
N TYR A 276 11.26 4.80 16.74
CA TYR A 276 12.31 4.40 15.82
C TYR A 276 12.51 5.41 14.70
N ASP A 277 13.73 5.51 14.21
CA ASP A 277 14.02 6.28 13.01
C ASP A 277 13.42 5.62 11.77
N ILE A 278 12.46 6.29 11.14
CA ILE A 278 11.92 5.90 9.85
C ILE A 278 12.98 6.18 8.78
N PRO A 279 13.38 5.20 7.97
CA PRO A 279 14.45 5.40 7.00
C PRO A 279 14.09 6.46 5.95
N ALA A 280 15.02 7.38 5.68
CA ALA A 280 14.79 8.48 4.74
C ALA A 280 14.77 8.00 3.28
N ALA A 281 13.71 8.31 2.55
CA ALA A 281 13.57 8.07 1.12
C ALA A 281 13.94 9.33 0.32
N LYS A 282 15.24 9.54 0.07
CA LYS A 282 15.77 10.76 -0.55
C LYS A 282 15.69 10.80 -2.08
N SER A 283 15.21 9.76 -2.73
CA SER A 283 15.25 9.61 -4.19
C SER A 283 13.92 9.17 -4.77
N SER A 284 13.58 9.72 -5.94
CA SER A 284 12.49 9.26 -6.79
C SER A 284 13.00 8.70 -8.13
N SER A 285 14.29 8.35 -8.20
CA SER A 285 14.89 7.90 -9.47
C SER A 285 14.30 6.58 -10.00
N ARG A 286 13.57 5.86 -9.15
CA ARG A 286 12.90 4.60 -9.49
C ARG A 286 11.37 4.71 -9.52
N GLY A 287 10.82 5.93 -9.44
CA GLY A 287 9.39 6.16 -9.65
C GLY A 287 8.95 5.62 -11.02
N TYR A 288 7.75 5.07 -11.07
CA TYR A 288 7.23 4.37 -12.25
C TYR A 288 7.35 5.17 -13.54
N TYR A 289 6.91 6.41 -13.52
CA TYR A 289 6.88 7.25 -14.73
C TYR A 289 8.28 7.52 -15.30
N LYS A 290 9.30 7.66 -14.43
CA LYS A 290 10.70 7.78 -14.86
C LYS A 290 11.24 6.49 -15.44
N MET A 291 10.96 5.36 -14.78
CA MET A 291 11.44 4.05 -15.22
C MET A 291 10.89 3.65 -16.59
N TYR A 292 9.65 4.03 -16.89
CA TYR A 292 8.98 3.71 -18.15
C TYR A 292 9.00 4.84 -19.19
N LYS A 293 9.81 5.89 -18.95
CA LYS A 293 9.94 7.06 -19.84
C LYS A 293 8.56 7.66 -20.16
N LEU A 294 7.82 7.94 -19.11
CA LEU A 294 6.48 8.56 -19.13
C LEU A 294 6.51 9.95 -18.50
N THR A 295 7.66 10.65 -18.57
CA THR A 295 7.82 12.00 -18.04
C THR A 295 7.95 13.01 -19.16
N ALA A 296 7.46 14.24 -18.94
CA ALA A 296 7.58 15.37 -19.86
C ALA A 296 7.99 16.64 -19.09
N ALA A 297 8.90 17.42 -19.66
CA ALA A 297 9.39 18.67 -19.09
C ALA A 297 8.63 19.91 -19.61
N ASP A 298 7.90 19.77 -20.71
CA ASP A 298 7.11 20.85 -21.31
C ASP A 298 5.92 20.32 -22.14
N ALA A 299 5.14 21.23 -22.69
CA ALA A 299 3.98 20.91 -23.53
C ALA A 299 4.35 20.19 -24.85
N THR A 300 5.53 20.45 -25.41
CA THR A 300 5.99 19.83 -26.65
C THR A 300 6.34 18.35 -26.42
N GLU A 301 7.09 18.09 -25.36
CA GLU A 301 7.39 16.72 -24.94
C GLU A 301 6.12 15.96 -24.54
N ALA A 302 5.22 16.57 -23.76
CA ALA A 302 3.95 15.98 -23.36
C ALA A 302 3.10 15.60 -24.56
N LYS A 303 2.95 16.49 -25.55
CA LYS A 303 2.24 16.23 -26.81
C LYS A 303 2.83 15.02 -27.55
N SER A 304 4.14 15.01 -27.76
CA SER A 304 4.84 13.95 -28.48
C SER A 304 4.72 12.61 -27.77
N LEU A 305 4.88 12.62 -26.46
CA LEU A 305 4.76 11.45 -25.59
C LEU A 305 3.34 10.89 -25.60
N LEU A 306 2.31 11.73 -25.42
CA LEU A 306 0.91 11.32 -25.45
C LEU A 306 0.55 10.69 -26.80
N ILE A 307 0.91 11.31 -27.94
CA ILE A 307 0.67 10.76 -29.27
C ILE A 307 1.26 9.35 -29.40
N SER A 308 2.53 9.18 -29.02
CA SER A 308 3.23 7.90 -29.11
C SER A 308 2.62 6.83 -28.20
N LYS A 309 2.36 7.20 -26.93
CA LYS A 309 1.88 6.23 -25.92
C LYS A 309 0.42 5.85 -26.14
N ILE A 310 -0.44 6.78 -26.55
CA ILE A 310 -1.84 6.49 -26.92
C ILE A 310 -1.88 5.51 -28.10
N ALA A 311 -1.12 5.76 -29.16
CA ALA A 311 -1.06 4.86 -30.31
C ALA A 311 -0.58 3.45 -29.91
N SER A 312 0.48 3.36 -29.10
CA SER A 312 0.99 2.08 -28.60
C SER A 312 0.00 1.37 -27.66
N ALA A 313 -0.66 2.11 -26.78
CA ALA A 313 -1.66 1.57 -25.85
C ALA A 313 -2.88 1.04 -26.59
N ALA A 314 -3.40 1.80 -27.55
CA ALA A 314 -4.53 1.40 -28.38
C ALA A 314 -4.24 0.11 -29.18
N THR A 315 -3.03 -0.01 -29.73
CA THR A 315 -2.59 -1.25 -30.43
C THR A 315 -2.63 -2.48 -29.51
N LYS A 316 -2.43 -2.26 -28.21
CA LYS A 316 -2.45 -3.32 -27.17
C LYS A 316 -3.81 -3.50 -26.47
N GLY A 317 -4.85 -2.86 -26.99
CA GLY A 317 -6.19 -2.90 -26.41
C GLY A 317 -6.30 -2.19 -25.04
N LYS A 318 -5.37 -1.28 -24.71
CA LYS A 318 -5.44 -0.46 -23.50
C LYS A 318 -6.21 0.82 -23.78
N ALA A 319 -6.87 1.35 -22.73
CA ALA A 319 -7.78 2.50 -22.84
C ALA A 319 -7.27 3.76 -22.13
N ALA A 320 -6.12 3.71 -21.47
CA ALA A 320 -5.60 4.83 -20.70
C ALA A 320 -4.10 5.02 -20.90
N VAL A 321 -3.67 6.27 -20.80
CA VAL A 321 -2.26 6.67 -20.74
C VAL A 321 -2.11 7.74 -19.67
N THR A 322 -1.17 7.53 -18.76
CA THR A 322 -0.76 8.53 -17.76
C THR A 322 0.67 8.98 -18.05
N ILE A 323 0.90 10.29 -18.02
CA ILE A 323 2.23 10.90 -18.04
C ILE A 323 2.44 11.73 -16.78
N GLN A 324 3.69 11.92 -16.36
CA GLN A 324 4.06 12.76 -15.23
C GLN A 324 4.93 13.92 -15.71
N MET A 325 4.68 15.11 -15.22
CA MET A 325 5.52 16.27 -15.48
C MET A 325 6.70 16.32 -14.49
N THR A 326 7.84 16.82 -14.96
CA THR A 326 9.11 16.80 -14.20
C THR A 326 9.06 17.64 -12.95
N ASP A 327 8.35 18.77 -13.00
CA ASP A 327 8.20 19.73 -11.91
C ASP A 327 6.85 20.46 -11.97
N ASP A 328 6.59 21.34 -11.02
CA ASP A 328 5.31 22.04 -10.89
C ASP A 328 5.12 23.09 -12.00
N ALA A 329 6.21 23.68 -12.54
CA ALA A 329 6.14 24.61 -13.66
C ALA A 329 5.79 23.88 -14.97
N ALA A 330 6.43 22.74 -15.22
CA ALA A 330 6.10 21.85 -16.33
C ALA A 330 4.64 21.38 -16.24
N TYR A 331 4.17 20.98 -15.06
CA TYR A 331 2.78 20.61 -14.85
C TYR A 331 1.83 21.74 -15.24
N GLN A 332 2.02 22.94 -14.71
CA GLN A 332 1.15 24.08 -15.02
C GLN A 332 1.16 24.41 -16.51
N SER A 333 2.33 24.41 -17.15
CA SER A 333 2.49 24.65 -18.58
C SER A 333 1.72 23.62 -19.43
N VAL A 334 1.88 22.32 -19.10
CA VAL A 334 1.25 21.24 -19.83
C VAL A 334 -0.27 21.26 -19.66
N ILE A 335 -0.78 21.44 -18.44
CA ILE A 335 -2.21 21.48 -18.16
C ILE A 335 -2.86 22.68 -18.86
N ASN A 336 -2.23 23.85 -18.80
CA ASN A 336 -2.72 25.02 -19.54
C ASN A 336 -2.76 24.77 -21.05
N TYR A 337 -1.75 24.13 -21.62
CA TYR A 337 -1.72 23.75 -23.03
C TYR A 337 -2.84 22.78 -23.40
N LEU A 338 -3.04 21.73 -22.59
CA LEU A 338 -4.01 20.65 -22.88
C LEU A 338 -5.45 21.16 -22.81
N TYR A 339 -5.77 22.02 -21.85
CA TYR A 339 -7.16 22.49 -21.66
C TYR A 339 -7.48 23.84 -22.32
N LYS A 340 -6.50 24.48 -22.97
CA LYS A 340 -6.75 25.72 -23.73
C LYS A 340 -7.74 25.47 -24.88
N ASN A 341 -8.54 26.49 -25.20
CA ASN A 341 -9.49 26.49 -26.32
C ASN A 341 -10.37 25.22 -26.36
N ASN A 342 -11.09 24.94 -25.27
CA ASN A 342 -11.94 23.75 -25.15
C ASN A 342 -11.19 22.44 -25.45
N SER A 343 -9.95 22.34 -25.01
CA SER A 343 -9.10 21.14 -25.15
C SER A 343 -8.76 20.76 -26.60
N GLU A 344 -8.67 21.74 -27.50
CA GLU A 344 -8.32 21.52 -28.92
C GLU A 344 -7.01 20.72 -29.07
N ALA A 345 -6.05 20.94 -28.14
CA ALA A 345 -4.79 20.21 -28.13
C ALA A 345 -5.00 18.70 -27.92
N ILE A 346 -5.92 18.29 -27.05
CA ILE A 346 -6.21 16.88 -26.77
C ILE A 346 -6.83 16.22 -28.01
N PHE A 347 -7.78 16.85 -28.68
CA PHE A 347 -8.35 16.35 -29.92
C PHE A 347 -7.32 16.22 -31.05
N SER A 348 -6.39 17.19 -31.14
CA SER A 348 -5.26 17.12 -32.09
C SER A 348 -4.31 15.94 -31.76
N ILE A 349 -4.05 15.68 -30.48
CA ILE A 349 -3.25 14.54 -30.01
C ILE A 349 -3.94 13.22 -30.39
N LEU A 350 -5.23 13.07 -30.14
CA LEU A 350 -6.00 11.86 -30.48
C LEU A 350 -6.02 11.61 -32.00
N LYS A 351 -6.25 12.65 -32.81
CA LYS A 351 -6.18 12.56 -34.29
C LYS A 351 -4.80 12.14 -34.78
N SER A 352 -3.74 12.67 -34.14
CA SER A 352 -2.36 12.33 -34.50
C SER A 352 -1.99 10.91 -34.07
N ALA A 353 -2.45 10.47 -32.91
CA ALA A 353 -2.27 9.10 -32.42
C ALA A 353 -3.02 8.09 -33.28
N SER A 354 -4.25 8.41 -33.73
CA SER A 354 -5.05 7.58 -34.62
C SER A 354 -4.36 7.28 -35.95
N LYS A 355 -3.54 8.22 -36.47
CA LYS A 355 -2.75 8.00 -37.69
C LYS A 355 -1.56 7.06 -37.48
N LYS A 356 -1.15 6.80 -36.20
CA LYS A 356 0.01 5.97 -35.87
C LYS A 356 -0.37 4.55 -35.39
N THR A 357 -1.65 4.20 -35.38
CA THR A 357 -2.13 2.88 -34.99
C THR A 357 -3.16 2.34 -35.97
N LYS A 358 -3.28 1.00 -36.05
CA LYS A 358 -4.40 0.35 -36.81
C LYS A 358 -5.71 0.33 -36.00
N ALA A 359 -5.66 0.64 -34.69
CA ALA A 359 -6.86 0.76 -33.88
C ALA A 359 -7.67 1.98 -34.33
N LYS A 360 -8.98 1.81 -34.51
CA LYS A 360 -9.89 2.87 -34.92
C LYS A 360 -10.24 3.76 -33.72
N LEU A 361 -9.30 4.64 -33.32
CA LEU A 361 -9.52 5.55 -32.20
C LEU A 361 -10.71 6.48 -32.45
N ILE A 362 -11.49 6.71 -31.39
CA ILE A 362 -12.44 7.83 -31.33
C ILE A 362 -11.60 9.10 -31.09
N THR A 363 -11.77 10.13 -31.89
CA THR A 363 -10.92 11.32 -31.87
C THR A 363 -11.65 12.59 -31.44
N ASP A 364 -12.94 12.48 -31.15
CA ASP A 364 -13.89 13.52 -30.78
C ASP A 364 -14.51 13.29 -29.39
N GLY A 365 -13.99 12.33 -28.65
CA GLY A 365 -14.39 12.03 -27.27
C GLY A 365 -13.26 11.40 -26.43
N TYR A 366 -13.13 11.85 -25.20
CA TYR A 366 -12.17 11.34 -24.22
C TYR A 366 -12.65 11.65 -22.80
N LEU A 367 -12.04 11.03 -21.78
CA LEU A 367 -12.06 11.48 -20.41
C LEU A 367 -10.63 11.79 -19.98
N SER A 368 -10.44 12.71 -19.05
CA SER A 368 -9.11 13.00 -18.49
C SER A 368 -9.19 13.34 -17.03
N ILE A 369 -8.11 13.03 -16.31
CA ILE A 369 -7.90 13.35 -14.91
C ILE A 369 -6.48 13.90 -14.79
N ASP A 370 -6.32 15.01 -14.09
CA ASP A 370 -5.01 15.49 -13.69
C ASP A 370 -4.89 15.58 -12.16
N ASP A 371 -3.69 15.35 -11.66
CA ASP A 371 -3.36 15.44 -10.24
C ASP A 371 -2.12 16.31 -10.06
N LYS A 372 -2.33 17.45 -9.41
CA LYS A 372 -1.28 18.44 -9.14
C LYS A 372 -0.22 17.91 -8.16
N ASN A 373 -0.61 17.11 -7.18
CA ASN A 373 0.32 16.65 -6.15
C ASN A 373 1.34 15.66 -6.72
N SER A 374 0.90 14.72 -7.53
CA SER A 374 1.75 13.80 -8.28
C SER A 374 2.25 14.37 -9.60
N ARG A 375 1.70 15.51 -10.06
CA ARG A 375 1.98 16.14 -11.36
C ARG A 375 1.70 15.21 -12.53
N THR A 376 0.60 14.49 -12.49
CA THR A 376 0.21 13.55 -13.53
C THR A 376 -0.97 14.06 -14.33
N PHE A 377 -1.04 13.61 -15.58
CA PHE A 377 -2.20 13.73 -16.45
C PHE A 377 -2.51 12.37 -17.04
N THR A 378 -3.72 11.92 -16.85
CA THR A 378 -4.26 10.66 -17.41
C THR A 378 -5.32 10.98 -18.44
N ILE A 379 -5.20 10.39 -19.61
CA ILE A 379 -6.23 10.42 -20.64
C ILE A 379 -6.79 9.02 -20.88
N TYR A 380 -8.11 8.93 -20.87
CA TYR A 380 -8.88 7.76 -21.28
C TYR A 380 -9.39 7.96 -22.69
N PHE A 381 -9.17 7.00 -23.55
CA PHE A 381 -9.54 7.04 -24.96
C PHE A 381 -10.19 5.71 -25.37
N TYR A 382 -10.94 5.73 -26.44
CA TYR A 382 -11.79 4.61 -26.86
C TYR A 382 -11.59 4.26 -28.32
N THR A 383 -11.98 3.04 -28.71
CA THR A 383 -11.94 2.58 -30.09
C THR A 383 -13.36 2.41 -30.63
N LYS A 384 -13.57 2.74 -31.93
CA LYS A 384 -14.89 2.64 -32.58
C LYS A 384 -15.36 1.18 -32.63
N GLY A 385 -16.63 0.98 -32.28
CA GLY A 385 -17.26 -0.32 -32.30
C GLY A 385 -17.05 -1.20 -31.10
N SER A 386 -16.24 -0.76 -30.15
CA SER A 386 -16.10 -1.42 -28.83
C SER A 386 -17.36 -1.25 -28.00
N LYS A 387 -17.53 -2.15 -27.02
CA LYS A 387 -18.61 -2.06 -26.03
C LYS A 387 -18.15 -1.25 -24.83
N ILE A 388 -19.08 -0.64 -24.11
CA ILE A 388 -18.81 0.00 -22.82
C ILE A 388 -18.20 -1.01 -21.84
N SER A 389 -18.70 -2.24 -21.83
CA SER A 389 -18.18 -3.35 -21.02
C SER A 389 -16.73 -3.76 -21.34
N ASP A 390 -16.16 -3.32 -22.45
CA ASP A 390 -14.74 -3.56 -22.74
C ASP A 390 -13.83 -2.69 -21.88
N TYR A 391 -14.32 -1.54 -21.38
CA TYR A 391 -13.57 -0.53 -20.65
C TYR A 391 -13.92 -0.45 -19.17
N TYR A 392 -15.12 -0.87 -18.77
CA TYR A 392 -15.63 -0.73 -17.41
C TYR A 392 -15.91 -2.08 -16.75
N THR A 393 -15.63 -2.18 -15.46
CA THR A 393 -15.84 -3.39 -14.65
C THR A 393 -17.18 -3.41 -13.92
N SER A 394 -17.79 -2.23 -13.73
CA SER A 394 -19.03 -2.05 -13.00
C SER A 394 -19.96 -1.07 -13.71
N ALA A 395 -21.16 -0.91 -13.21
CA ALA A 395 -22.12 0.05 -13.71
C ALA A 395 -21.56 1.48 -13.58
N ILE A 396 -21.74 2.27 -14.63
CA ILE A 396 -21.41 3.69 -14.68
C ILE A 396 -22.70 4.50 -14.65
N ASP A 397 -22.62 5.76 -14.20
CA ASP A 397 -23.77 6.65 -14.20
C ASP A 397 -24.32 6.90 -15.61
N LYS A 398 -25.59 7.33 -15.64
CA LYS A 398 -26.31 7.54 -16.89
C LYS A 398 -25.62 8.57 -17.80
N SER A 399 -25.13 9.66 -17.23
CA SER A 399 -24.48 10.75 -17.98
C SER A 399 -23.23 10.26 -18.70
N THR A 400 -22.37 9.51 -17.97
CA THR A 400 -21.20 8.87 -18.56
C THR A 400 -21.59 7.86 -19.64
N LYS A 401 -22.60 7.05 -19.42
CA LYS A 401 -23.10 6.08 -20.40
C LYS A 401 -23.61 6.75 -21.66
N ASP A 402 -24.42 7.80 -21.51
CA ASP A 402 -24.97 8.55 -22.65
C ASP A 402 -23.85 9.25 -23.45
N PHE A 403 -22.84 9.81 -22.76
CA PHE A 403 -21.66 10.35 -23.41
C PHE A 403 -20.92 9.28 -24.24
N LEU A 404 -20.65 8.11 -23.65
CA LEU A 404 -19.93 7.02 -24.32
C LEU A 404 -20.67 6.52 -25.56
N LYS A 405 -22.00 6.40 -25.49
CA LYS A 405 -22.85 6.08 -26.67
C LYS A 405 -22.78 7.16 -27.73
N LYS A 406 -22.85 8.43 -27.34
CA LYS A 406 -22.76 9.58 -28.24
C LYS A 406 -21.46 9.58 -29.05
N ILE A 407 -20.34 9.16 -28.43
CA ILE A 407 -19.04 9.05 -29.10
C ILE A 407 -18.82 7.70 -29.82
N GLY A 408 -19.83 6.81 -29.86
CA GLY A 408 -19.85 5.63 -30.70
C GLY A 408 -19.50 4.29 -30.05
N LEU A 409 -19.51 4.18 -28.71
CA LEU A 409 -19.44 2.90 -28.02
C LEU A 409 -20.82 2.20 -28.05
N LYS A 410 -20.79 0.88 -28.05
CA LYS A 410 -21.98 0.03 -27.88
C LYS A 410 -22.25 -0.29 -26.41
N ASP A 411 -23.49 -0.64 -26.10
CA ASP A 411 -23.87 -1.19 -24.78
C ASP A 411 -23.15 -2.50 -24.48
#